data_98a78ac41eedcc38aa97d82f94132d75
#
_entry.id   98a78ac41eedcc38aa97d82f94132d75
#
_cell.length_a   1.000
_cell.length_b   1.000
_cell.length_c   1.000
_cell.angle_alpha   90.00
_cell.angle_beta   90.00
_cell.angle_gamma   90.00
#
_symmetry.space_group_name_H-M   'P 1'
#
loop_
_entity.id
_entity.type
_entity.pdbx_description
1 polymer ?
#
loop_
_entity_poly.entity_id
_entity_poly.type
_entity_poly.pdbx_seq_one_letter_code
_entity_poly.pdbx_strand_id
1 'polypeptide(L)'
;MIYIDSCRKKEDTLRKLYPDAVLIDVTSHATDQWQQLSPFYPHYNIPVPFSPGVNAACVEGVWQGLKVFEHEDIDLSCFTNGTMHNLKRTVATHGPCIGHRKGVQGTQLLDYVEARKQIFIPTYGWMLQYKAADLIKQLRKLSATQTVVLLDFNTNADIEDTSKPLSHASLVKAYAEGLYPYGTTTPKTIQQLTLF
;
A
#
# COMPACT_ATOMS: atom_id res chain seq x y z
N MET A 1 -6.99 20.45 -5.03
CA MET A 1 -6.68 20.08 -3.62
C MET A 1 -7.12 18.64 -3.36
N ILE A 2 -6.34 17.85 -2.62
CA ILE A 2 -6.67 16.43 -2.34
C ILE A 2 -7.00 16.25 -0.86
N TYR A 3 -8.17 15.69 -0.55
CA TYR A 3 -8.60 15.26 0.78
C TYR A 3 -8.67 13.73 0.85
N ILE A 4 -8.77 13.20 2.07
CA ILE A 4 -8.99 11.78 2.33
C ILE A 4 -10.19 11.64 3.23
N ASP A 5 -11.05 10.69 2.92
CA ASP A 5 -12.18 10.38 3.79
C ASP A 5 -12.52 8.87 3.75
N SER A 6 -13.42 8.44 4.64
CA SER A 6 -13.79 7.03 4.74
C SER A 6 -14.83 6.66 3.68
N CYS A 7 -14.54 5.60 2.91
CA CYS A 7 -15.48 4.99 1.97
C CYS A 7 -16.73 4.40 2.64
N ARG A 8 -16.74 4.29 3.99
CA ARG A 8 -17.92 3.83 4.76
C ARG A 8 -18.98 4.91 4.96
N LYS A 9 -18.65 6.17 4.69
CA LYS A 9 -19.61 7.26 4.73
C LYS A 9 -20.58 7.16 3.55
N LYS A 10 -21.85 7.47 3.78
CA LYS A 10 -22.84 7.57 2.70
C LYS A 10 -22.47 8.71 1.75
N GLU A 11 -22.75 8.54 0.47
CA GLU A 11 -22.45 9.55 -0.55
C GLU A 11 -23.06 10.92 -0.22
N ASP A 12 -24.32 10.97 0.25
CA ASP A 12 -24.96 12.22 0.67
C ASP A 12 -24.17 12.95 1.76
N THR A 13 -23.54 12.20 2.68
CA THR A 13 -22.69 12.78 3.73
C THR A 13 -21.43 13.36 3.13
N LEU A 14 -20.80 12.63 2.22
CA LEU A 14 -19.60 13.10 1.52
C LEU A 14 -19.91 14.34 0.66
N ARG A 15 -21.04 14.37 -0.05
CA ARG A 15 -21.48 15.52 -0.86
C ARG A 15 -21.77 16.76 -0.01
N LYS A 16 -22.29 16.58 1.22
CA LYS A 16 -22.46 17.70 2.17
C LYS A 16 -21.12 18.24 2.69
N LEU A 17 -20.14 17.37 2.94
CA LEU A 17 -18.83 17.74 3.45
C LEU A 17 -17.95 18.35 2.34
N TYR A 18 -18.09 17.87 1.12
CA TYR A 18 -17.27 18.23 -0.02
C TYR A 18 -18.16 18.52 -1.24
N PRO A 19 -18.87 19.67 -1.25
CA PRO A 19 -19.68 20.06 -2.40
C PRO A 19 -18.81 20.13 -3.65
N ASP A 20 -19.30 19.61 -4.77
CA ASP A 20 -18.64 19.65 -6.09
C ASP A 20 -17.29 18.89 -6.18
N ALA A 21 -16.89 18.17 -5.13
CA ALA A 21 -15.67 17.38 -5.18
C ALA A 21 -15.82 16.12 -6.04
N VAL A 22 -14.73 15.73 -6.69
CA VAL A 22 -14.60 14.43 -7.33
C VAL A 22 -14.28 13.39 -6.25
N LEU A 23 -15.19 12.46 -6.04
CA LEU A 23 -15.00 11.33 -5.11
C LEU A 23 -14.33 10.18 -5.87
N ILE A 24 -13.21 9.69 -5.37
CA ILE A 24 -12.40 8.62 -5.97
C ILE A 24 -12.21 7.52 -4.95
N ASP A 25 -12.83 6.36 -5.17
CA ASP A 25 -12.59 5.16 -4.37
C ASP A 25 -11.27 4.52 -4.82
N VAL A 26 -10.29 4.47 -3.93
CA VAL A 26 -8.98 3.82 -4.17
C VAL A 26 -8.85 2.46 -3.50
N THR A 27 -9.96 1.94 -2.94
CA THR A 27 -9.97 0.63 -2.26
C THR A 27 -9.95 -0.53 -3.26
N SER A 28 -9.77 -1.74 -2.75
CA SER A 28 -9.90 -2.97 -3.55
C SER A 28 -11.33 -3.24 -4.04
N HIS A 29 -12.32 -2.49 -3.57
CA HIS A 29 -13.72 -2.61 -3.95
C HIS A 29 -14.13 -1.60 -5.03
N ALA A 30 -13.25 -0.68 -5.41
CA ALA A 30 -13.50 0.23 -6.53
C ALA A 30 -13.80 -0.55 -7.81
N THR A 31 -14.69 -0.01 -8.64
CA THR A 31 -15.16 -0.67 -9.87
C THR A 31 -14.60 -0.02 -11.14
N ASP A 32 -13.75 0.98 -10.98
CA ASP A 32 -13.12 1.73 -12.06
C ASP A 32 -11.59 1.58 -12.03
N GLN A 33 -10.90 2.36 -12.86
CA GLN A 33 -9.45 2.33 -12.98
C GLN A 33 -8.71 2.64 -11.66
N TRP A 34 -9.33 3.36 -10.73
CA TRP A 34 -8.70 3.77 -9.47
C TRP A 34 -8.48 2.59 -8.50
N GLN A 35 -9.15 1.45 -8.75
CA GLN A 35 -8.86 0.18 -8.05
C GLN A 35 -7.37 -0.20 -8.15
N GLN A 36 -6.70 0.20 -9.23
CA GLN A 36 -5.27 -0.04 -9.42
C GLN A 36 -4.37 0.67 -8.40
N LEU A 37 -4.91 1.64 -7.64
CA LEU A 37 -4.20 2.25 -6.52
C LEU A 37 -4.29 1.42 -5.24
N SER A 38 -5.14 0.40 -5.19
CA SER A 38 -5.22 -0.50 -4.06
C SER A 38 -3.93 -1.34 -3.93
N PRO A 39 -3.38 -1.53 -2.70
CA PRO A 39 -2.24 -2.42 -2.49
C PRO A 39 -2.54 -3.89 -2.83
N PHE A 40 -3.82 -4.27 -2.97
CA PHE A 40 -4.25 -5.61 -3.37
C PHE A 40 -4.22 -5.84 -4.88
N TYR A 41 -4.19 -4.76 -5.69
CA TYR A 41 -4.29 -4.89 -7.13
C TYR A 41 -3.06 -5.61 -7.74
N PRO A 42 -3.28 -6.62 -8.62
CA PRO A 42 -2.18 -7.43 -9.15
C PRO A 42 -1.47 -6.75 -10.32
N HIS A 43 -0.51 -5.90 -10.00
CA HIS A 43 0.35 -5.27 -11.00
C HIS A 43 1.43 -6.20 -11.55
N TYR A 44 1.71 -7.29 -10.83
CA TYR A 44 2.78 -8.24 -11.09
C TYR A 44 4.19 -7.62 -11.18
N ASN A 45 5.20 -8.45 -10.99
CA ASN A 45 6.61 -8.05 -11.03
C ASN A 45 6.92 -6.86 -10.10
N ILE A 46 6.33 -6.85 -8.90
CA ILE A 46 6.66 -5.89 -7.83
C ILE A 46 7.85 -6.45 -7.07
N PRO A 47 9.02 -5.76 -7.03
CA PRO A 47 10.19 -6.27 -6.31
C PRO A 47 9.91 -6.39 -4.81
N VAL A 48 10.29 -7.53 -4.24
CA VAL A 48 10.24 -7.73 -2.78
C VAL A 48 11.49 -7.11 -2.15
N PRO A 49 11.34 -6.15 -1.21
CA PRO A 49 12.50 -5.50 -0.58
C PRO A 49 13.45 -6.52 0.07
N PHE A 50 14.75 -6.24 -0.02
CA PHE A 50 15.82 -7.09 0.54
C PHE A 50 15.81 -8.54 0.04
N SER A 51 15.22 -8.79 -1.14
CA SER A 51 15.07 -10.13 -1.71
C SER A 51 15.42 -10.10 -3.21
N PRO A 52 16.71 -10.04 -3.57
CA PRO A 52 17.14 -9.97 -4.95
C PRO A 52 16.52 -11.07 -5.82
N GLY A 53 15.94 -10.69 -6.97
CA GLY A 53 15.30 -11.62 -7.90
C GLY A 53 13.91 -12.12 -7.49
N VAL A 54 13.40 -11.75 -6.31
CA VAL A 54 12.05 -12.13 -5.86
C VAL A 54 11.07 -11.01 -6.18
N ASN A 55 9.94 -11.38 -6.80
CA ASN A 55 8.87 -10.47 -7.16
C ASN A 55 7.53 -10.96 -6.63
N ALA A 56 6.60 -10.03 -6.45
CA ALA A 56 5.24 -10.32 -6.03
C ALA A 56 4.20 -9.79 -7.03
N ALA A 57 2.99 -10.33 -6.95
CA ALA A 57 1.86 -9.90 -7.77
C ALA A 57 1.32 -8.54 -7.32
N CYS A 58 1.29 -8.27 -6.00
CA CYS A 58 0.74 -7.05 -5.43
C CYS A 58 1.51 -6.60 -4.18
N VAL A 59 1.32 -5.35 -3.76
CA VAL A 59 1.97 -4.79 -2.56
C VAL A 59 1.53 -5.51 -1.29
N GLU A 60 0.23 -5.82 -1.19
CA GLU A 60 -0.30 -6.57 -0.06
C GLU A 60 0.31 -7.98 0.03
N GLY A 61 0.57 -8.61 -1.12
CA GLY A 61 1.28 -9.89 -1.19
C GLY A 61 2.67 -9.82 -0.56
N VAL A 62 3.44 -8.75 -0.83
CA VAL A 62 4.73 -8.49 -0.18
C VAL A 62 4.57 -8.35 1.33
N TRP A 63 3.61 -7.52 1.76
CA TRP A 63 3.36 -7.24 3.16
C TRP A 63 2.97 -8.50 3.94
N GLN A 64 2.02 -9.26 3.41
CA GLN A 64 1.51 -10.47 4.08
C GLN A 64 2.51 -11.63 4.00
N GLY A 65 3.19 -11.76 2.87
CA GLY A 65 4.17 -12.83 2.66
C GLY A 65 5.37 -12.74 3.60
N LEU A 66 5.83 -11.52 3.93
CA LEU A 66 6.96 -11.32 4.84
C LEU A 66 6.57 -11.32 6.33
N LYS A 67 5.28 -11.42 6.70
CA LYS A 67 4.88 -11.59 8.10
C LYS A 67 5.40 -12.89 8.70
N VAL A 68 5.82 -12.80 9.95
CA VAL A 68 6.21 -13.93 10.77
C VAL A 68 5.32 -13.98 11.99
N PHE A 69 4.75 -15.14 12.26
CA PHE A 69 3.92 -15.41 13.43
C PHE A 69 4.67 -16.30 14.40
N GLU A 70 4.17 -16.46 15.60
CA GLU A 70 4.82 -17.25 16.65
C GLU A 70 5.12 -18.70 16.22
N HIS A 71 4.22 -19.29 15.42
CA HIS A 71 4.31 -20.68 14.97
C HIS A 71 4.40 -20.83 13.44
N GLU A 72 4.43 -19.72 12.70
CA GLU A 72 4.49 -19.74 11.24
C GLU A 72 5.45 -18.66 10.72
N ASP A 73 6.31 -19.08 9.81
CA ASP A 73 7.25 -18.20 9.13
C ASP A 73 6.60 -17.47 7.94
N ILE A 74 7.41 -16.79 7.14
CA ILE A 74 7.00 -16.14 5.88
C ILE A 74 6.23 -17.12 4.99
N ASP A 75 5.32 -16.56 4.19
CA ASP A 75 4.50 -17.35 3.26
C ASP A 75 4.71 -16.86 1.81
N LEU A 76 5.50 -17.60 1.06
CA LEU A 76 5.84 -17.28 -0.32
C LEU A 76 4.62 -17.35 -1.26
N SER A 77 3.56 -18.07 -0.90
CA SER A 77 2.34 -18.16 -1.71
C SER A 77 1.63 -16.81 -1.83
N CYS A 78 1.76 -15.94 -0.82
CA CYS A 78 1.25 -14.58 -0.86
C CYS A 78 1.84 -13.76 -2.01
N PHE A 79 3.10 -14.02 -2.40
CA PHE A 79 3.74 -13.28 -3.49
C PHE A 79 3.12 -13.57 -4.86
N THR A 80 2.64 -14.79 -5.06
CA THR A 80 2.05 -15.21 -6.34
C THR A 80 0.53 -15.00 -6.42
N ASN A 81 -0.11 -14.62 -5.31
CA ASN A 81 -1.55 -14.43 -5.26
C ASN A 81 -1.95 -13.12 -5.95
N GLY A 82 -2.48 -13.22 -7.16
CA GLY A 82 -3.03 -12.11 -7.96
C GLY A 82 -4.57 -12.04 -7.95
N THR A 83 -5.25 -12.73 -7.03
CA THR A 83 -6.72 -12.80 -7.02
C THR A 83 -7.41 -11.66 -6.27
N MET A 84 -6.66 -10.81 -5.56
CA MET A 84 -7.15 -9.79 -4.62
C MET A 84 -7.91 -10.37 -3.40
N HIS A 85 -8.02 -11.67 -3.27
CA HIS A 85 -8.72 -12.38 -2.19
C HIS A 85 -7.76 -13.28 -1.40
N ASN A 86 -8.13 -13.58 -0.16
CA ASN A 86 -7.41 -14.52 0.70
C ASN A 86 -5.91 -14.19 0.90
N LEU A 87 -5.55 -12.91 0.85
CA LEU A 87 -4.17 -12.45 1.06
C LEU A 87 -3.85 -12.21 2.52
N LYS A 88 -4.86 -11.85 3.34
CA LYS A 88 -4.61 -11.42 4.72
C LYS A 88 -4.32 -12.62 5.62
N ARG A 89 -3.13 -12.62 6.19
CA ARG A 89 -2.76 -13.50 7.29
C ARG A 89 -3.07 -12.78 8.61
N THR A 90 -4.16 -13.20 9.27
CA THR A 90 -4.69 -12.51 10.46
C THR A 90 -4.25 -13.18 11.75
N VAL A 91 -4.18 -12.43 12.85
CA VAL A 91 -3.90 -12.98 14.19
C VAL A 91 -4.92 -14.05 14.60
N ALA A 92 -6.17 -13.89 14.19
CA ALA A 92 -7.22 -14.88 14.48
C ALA A 92 -6.94 -16.25 13.84
N THR A 93 -6.26 -16.28 12.69
CA THR A 93 -5.99 -17.54 11.95
C THR A 93 -4.60 -18.08 12.23
N HIS A 94 -3.59 -17.19 12.41
CA HIS A 94 -2.17 -17.54 12.44
C HIS A 94 -1.51 -17.32 13.81
N GLY A 95 -2.26 -16.80 14.80
CA GLY A 95 -1.72 -16.45 16.12
C GLY A 95 -0.98 -15.10 16.13
N PRO A 96 -0.24 -14.79 17.21
CA PRO A 96 0.45 -13.51 17.35
C PRO A 96 1.49 -13.28 16.25
N CYS A 97 1.39 -12.12 15.58
CA CYS A 97 2.41 -11.68 14.64
C CYS A 97 3.59 -11.09 15.41
N ILE A 98 4.78 -11.66 15.25
CA ILE A 98 6.01 -11.25 15.96
C ILE A 98 6.86 -10.26 15.15
N GLY A 99 6.53 -10.02 13.88
CA GLY A 99 7.21 -9.04 13.05
C GLY A 99 7.13 -9.35 11.56
N HIS A 100 7.96 -8.67 10.79
CA HIS A 100 8.15 -8.92 9.36
C HIS A 100 9.60 -9.25 9.08
N ARG A 101 9.85 -10.28 8.30
CA ARG A 101 11.21 -10.64 7.91
C ARG A 101 11.79 -9.59 6.96
N LYS A 102 13.02 -9.17 7.23
CA LYS A 102 13.75 -8.26 6.35
C LYS A 102 14.32 -9.02 5.14
N GLY A 103 13.45 -9.26 4.17
CA GLY A 103 13.73 -10.07 2.99
C GLY A 103 13.54 -11.58 3.20
N VAL A 104 13.35 -12.28 2.08
CA VAL A 104 13.02 -13.73 2.07
C VAL A 104 14.13 -14.56 2.72
N GLN A 105 15.39 -14.23 2.48
CA GLN A 105 16.57 -14.92 3.02
C GLN A 105 17.11 -14.25 4.30
N GLY A 106 16.51 -13.13 4.72
CA GLY A 106 16.96 -12.40 5.90
C GLY A 106 16.66 -13.14 7.20
N THR A 107 17.48 -12.89 8.22
CA THR A 107 17.26 -13.42 9.58
C THR A 107 16.71 -12.36 10.54
N GLN A 108 16.83 -11.07 10.18
CA GLN A 108 16.34 -9.97 10.99
C GLN A 108 14.81 -9.87 10.90
N LEU A 109 14.15 -9.72 12.05
CA LEU A 109 12.75 -9.32 12.14
C LEU A 109 12.67 -7.81 12.35
N LEU A 110 11.80 -7.17 11.60
CA LEU A 110 11.41 -5.78 11.77
C LEU A 110 10.13 -5.75 12.61
N ASP A 111 10.07 -4.84 13.57
CA ASP A 111 8.81 -4.53 14.23
C ASP A 111 7.80 -3.89 13.25
N TYR A 112 6.59 -3.63 13.73
CA TYR A 112 5.51 -3.17 12.85
C TYR A 112 5.80 -1.81 12.20
N VAL A 113 6.41 -0.87 12.94
CA VAL A 113 6.72 0.47 12.44
C VAL A 113 7.89 0.41 11.46
N GLU A 114 8.95 -0.30 11.82
CA GLU A 114 10.09 -0.50 10.93
C GLU A 114 9.71 -1.25 9.65
N ALA A 115 8.80 -2.21 9.75
CA ALA A 115 8.25 -2.88 8.57
C ALA A 115 7.45 -1.93 7.67
N ARG A 116 6.64 -1.02 8.24
CA ARG A 116 6.00 0.06 7.46
C ARG A 116 7.03 0.88 6.70
N LYS A 117 8.10 1.32 7.39
CA LYS A 117 9.14 2.19 6.82
C LYS A 117 10.03 1.49 5.79
N GLN A 118 10.36 0.23 6.02
CA GLN A 118 11.37 -0.47 5.21
C GLN A 118 10.76 -1.43 4.17
N ILE A 119 9.50 -1.84 4.33
CA ILE A 119 8.84 -2.79 3.41
C ILE A 119 7.64 -2.12 2.73
N PHE A 120 6.60 -1.76 3.50
CA PHE A 120 5.32 -1.34 2.91
C PHE A 120 5.44 -0.04 2.11
N ILE A 121 5.93 1.03 2.74
CA ILE A 121 6.04 2.35 2.11
C ILE A 121 6.95 2.33 0.88
N PRO A 122 8.17 1.75 0.92
CA PRO A 122 9.01 1.69 -0.27
C PRO A 122 8.41 0.86 -1.41
N THR A 123 7.78 -0.28 -1.09
CA THR A 123 7.12 -1.14 -2.08
C THR A 123 5.94 -0.43 -2.74
N TYR A 124 5.11 0.23 -1.93
CA TYR A 124 3.97 0.98 -2.43
C TYR A 124 4.41 2.19 -3.27
N GLY A 125 5.43 2.92 -2.84
CA GLY A 125 6.04 4.01 -3.62
C GLY A 125 6.62 3.54 -4.96
N TRP A 126 7.27 2.38 -4.98
CA TRP A 126 7.73 1.75 -6.21
C TRP A 126 6.55 1.44 -7.15
N MET A 127 5.47 0.84 -6.62
CA MET A 127 4.27 0.56 -7.39
C MET A 127 3.66 1.84 -7.98
N LEU A 128 3.51 2.91 -7.18
CA LEU A 128 3.00 4.19 -7.67
C LEU A 128 3.87 4.77 -8.79
N GLN A 129 5.19 4.64 -8.69
CA GLN A 129 6.14 5.16 -9.65
C GLN A 129 6.15 4.39 -10.97
N TYR A 130 6.14 3.06 -10.92
CA TYR A 130 6.39 2.21 -12.10
C TYR A 130 5.17 1.52 -12.67
N LYS A 131 4.09 1.39 -11.90
CA LYS A 131 2.88 0.70 -12.31
C LYS A 131 1.65 1.61 -12.41
N ALA A 132 1.58 2.65 -11.57
CA ALA A 132 0.43 3.56 -11.50
C ALA A 132 0.76 5.01 -11.88
N ALA A 133 1.88 5.26 -12.57
CA ALA A 133 2.34 6.60 -12.91
C ALA A 133 1.31 7.44 -13.68
N ASP A 134 0.59 6.82 -14.61
CA ASP A 134 -0.44 7.51 -15.40
C ASP A 134 -1.66 7.90 -14.54
N LEU A 135 -2.06 7.05 -13.60
CA LEU A 135 -3.13 7.38 -12.65
C LEU A 135 -2.72 8.54 -11.73
N ILE A 136 -1.48 8.54 -11.25
CA ILE A 136 -0.94 9.66 -10.46
C ILE A 136 -0.93 10.95 -11.28
N LYS A 137 -0.55 10.88 -12.56
CA LYS A 137 -0.59 12.04 -13.47
C LYS A 137 -2.04 12.56 -13.66
N GLN A 138 -3.00 11.66 -13.84
CA GLN A 138 -4.43 12.00 -13.93
C GLN A 138 -4.92 12.63 -12.62
N LEU A 139 -4.58 12.05 -11.45
CA LEU A 139 -4.94 12.60 -10.16
C LEU A 139 -4.40 14.01 -9.95
N ARG A 140 -3.13 14.25 -10.30
CA ARG A 140 -2.51 15.60 -10.26
C ARG A 140 -3.25 16.58 -11.15
N LYS A 141 -3.62 16.18 -12.37
CA LYS A 141 -4.37 17.02 -13.30
C LYS A 141 -5.76 17.37 -12.75
N LEU A 142 -6.48 16.39 -12.21
CA LEU A 142 -7.79 16.61 -11.57
C LEU A 142 -7.68 17.56 -10.38
N SER A 143 -6.73 17.31 -9.48
CA SER A 143 -6.57 18.10 -8.25
C SER A 143 -6.05 19.53 -8.48
N ALA A 144 -5.53 19.82 -9.66
CA ALA A 144 -5.13 21.17 -10.05
C ALA A 144 -6.33 22.09 -10.32
N THR A 145 -7.46 21.53 -10.76
CA THR A 145 -8.66 22.30 -11.16
C THR A 145 -9.87 22.06 -10.27
N GLN A 146 -9.90 20.94 -9.53
CA GLN A 146 -11.04 20.51 -8.73
C GLN A 146 -10.60 20.04 -7.33
N THR A 147 -11.53 20.05 -6.41
CA THR A 147 -11.34 19.32 -5.15
C THR A 147 -11.51 17.83 -5.41
N VAL A 148 -10.58 17.02 -4.93
CA VAL A 148 -10.61 15.56 -5.02
C VAL A 148 -10.66 14.98 -3.62
N VAL A 149 -11.50 13.97 -3.39
CA VAL A 149 -11.55 13.21 -2.14
C VAL A 149 -11.22 11.75 -2.45
N LEU A 150 -10.09 11.28 -1.93
CA LEU A 150 -9.72 9.87 -2.00
C LEU A 150 -10.42 9.12 -0.87
N LEU A 151 -11.14 8.07 -1.21
CA LEU A 151 -11.89 7.25 -0.26
C LEU A 151 -11.12 5.96 0.07
N ASP A 152 -10.95 5.71 1.38
CA ASP A 152 -10.30 4.50 1.90
C ASP A 152 -11.08 3.97 3.12
N PHE A 153 -10.81 2.75 3.58
CA PHE A 153 -11.43 2.17 4.76
C PHE A 153 -11.07 2.90 6.05
N ASN A 154 -9.89 3.51 6.12
CA ASN A 154 -9.45 4.38 7.21
C ASN A 154 -8.63 5.56 6.66
N THR A 155 -8.35 6.53 7.51
CA THR A 155 -7.66 7.77 7.13
C THR A 155 -6.35 7.99 7.89
N ASN A 156 -5.81 6.94 8.53
CA ASN A 156 -4.57 7.04 9.29
C ASN A 156 -3.38 7.39 8.37
N ALA A 157 -2.82 8.58 8.52
CA ALA A 157 -1.64 9.04 7.78
C ALA A 157 -0.35 8.99 8.62
N ASP A 158 -0.47 8.67 9.91
CA ASP A 158 0.67 8.61 10.83
C ASP A 158 1.32 7.21 10.77
N ILE A 159 2.58 7.19 10.36
CA ILE A 159 3.38 5.97 10.24
C ILE A 159 3.62 5.33 11.62
N GLU A 160 3.74 6.14 12.65
CA GLU A 160 4.01 5.70 14.02
C GLU A 160 2.74 5.24 14.75
N ASP A 161 1.55 5.68 14.35
CA ASP A 161 0.29 5.22 14.94
C ASP A 161 -0.03 3.79 14.52
N THR A 162 0.23 2.84 15.42
CA THR A 162 -0.04 1.41 15.22
C THR A 162 -1.45 0.97 15.61
N SER A 163 -2.27 1.87 16.17
CA SER A 163 -3.65 1.57 16.56
C SER A 163 -4.55 1.23 15.37
N LYS A 164 -4.16 1.69 14.18
CA LYS A 164 -4.86 1.47 12.90
C LYS A 164 -3.86 1.14 11.79
N PRO A 165 -4.29 0.40 10.75
CA PRO A 165 -3.49 0.26 9.54
C PRO A 165 -3.17 1.62 8.92
N LEU A 166 -2.02 1.74 8.25
CA LEU A 166 -1.70 2.92 7.46
C LEU A 166 -2.63 3.01 6.25
N SER A 167 -3.24 4.17 6.02
CA SER A 167 -4.10 4.41 4.87
C SER A 167 -3.28 4.51 3.60
N HIS A 168 -3.60 3.68 2.60
CA HIS A 168 -2.94 3.80 1.30
C HIS A 168 -3.41 5.07 0.54
N ALA A 169 -4.64 5.56 0.77
CA ALA A 169 -5.08 6.84 0.23
C ALA A 169 -4.21 8.00 0.74
N SER A 170 -3.73 7.95 2.01
CA SER A 170 -2.79 8.95 2.52
C SER A 170 -1.45 8.93 1.79
N LEU A 171 -0.97 7.74 1.44
CA LEU A 171 0.25 7.57 0.67
C LEU A 171 0.08 8.02 -0.79
N VAL A 172 -1.06 7.74 -1.42
CA VAL A 172 -1.40 8.27 -2.76
C VAL A 172 -1.42 9.79 -2.77
N LYS A 173 -2.09 10.41 -1.78
CA LYS A 173 -2.11 11.86 -1.61
C LYS A 173 -0.69 12.41 -1.47
N ALA A 174 0.09 11.90 -0.54
CA ALA A 174 1.46 12.33 -0.29
C ALA A 174 2.33 12.19 -1.56
N TYR A 175 2.16 11.10 -2.33
CA TYR A 175 2.88 10.90 -3.58
C TYR A 175 2.47 11.92 -4.66
N ALA A 176 1.17 12.18 -4.80
CA ALA A 176 0.67 13.16 -5.75
C ALA A 176 1.15 14.58 -5.43
N GLU A 177 1.26 14.92 -4.15
CA GLU A 177 1.72 16.23 -3.66
C GLU A 177 3.26 16.35 -3.55
N GLY A 178 4.02 15.29 -3.87
CA GLY A 178 5.49 15.30 -3.78
C GLY A 178 6.05 15.18 -2.35
N LEU A 179 5.25 14.73 -1.40
CA LEU A 179 5.56 14.63 0.03
C LEU A 179 5.70 13.16 0.50
N TYR A 180 5.94 12.23 -0.42
CA TYR A 180 5.93 10.80 -0.12
C TYR A 180 7.03 10.40 0.88
N PRO A 181 6.69 9.68 1.95
CA PRO A 181 7.65 9.26 2.96
C PRO A 181 8.33 7.94 2.55
N TYR A 182 9.38 7.98 1.74
CA TYR A 182 10.07 6.77 1.24
C TYR A 182 10.71 5.89 2.33
N GLY A 183 10.77 6.36 3.57
CA GLY A 183 11.44 5.62 4.65
C GLY A 183 12.96 5.51 4.40
N THR A 184 13.54 4.37 4.77
CA THR A 184 14.96 4.07 4.58
C THR A 184 15.28 3.42 3.23
N THR A 185 14.26 2.97 2.49
CA THR A 185 14.41 2.30 1.18
C THR A 185 13.62 3.06 0.14
N THR A 186 14.32 3.66 -0.82
CA THR A 186 13.70 4.37 -1.94
C THR A 186 13.29 3.39 -3.05
N PRO A 187 12.36 3.77 -3.95
CA PRO A 187 12.02 2.93 -5.11
C PRO A 187 13.24 2.54 -5.96
N LYS A 188 14.19 3.45 -6.16
CA LYS A 188 15.45 3.17 -6.88
C LYS A 188 16.28 2.11 -6.17
N THR A 189 16.36 2.18 -4.84
CA THR A 189 17.09 1.21 -4.03
C THR A 189 16.48 -0.18 -4.14
N ILE A 190 15.14 -0.29 -4.12
CA ILE A 190 14.44 -1.57 -4.35
C ILE A 190 14.81 -2.14 -5.73
N GLN A 191 14.77 -1.31 -6.78
CA GLN A 191 15.11 -1.74 -8.13
C GLN A 191 16.58 -2.19 -8.25
N GLN A 192 17.52 -1.51 -7.59
CA GLN A 192 18.93 -1.90 -7.58
C GLN A 192 19.17 -3.23 -6.85
N LEU A 193 18.43 -3.49 -5.76
CA LEU A 193 18.55 -4.74 -5.02
C LEU A 193 18.02 -5.97 -5.79
N THR A 194 17.23 -5.76 -6.84
CA THR A 194 16.70 -6.84 -7.69
C THR A 194 17.55 -7.12 -8.94
N LEU A 195 18.59 -6.32 -9.20
CA LEU A 195 19.45 -6.45 -10.40
C LEU A 195 20.76 -7.22 -10.15
N PHE A 196 20.97 -7.75 -8.93
CA PHE A 196 22.16 -8.54 -8.58
C PHE A 196 21.81 -9.96 -8.19
#